data_399d943d11643118abf05d482c30831b
#
_entry.id   399d943d11643118abf05d482c30831b
#
_cell.length_a   1.000
_cell.length_b   1.000
_cell.length_c   1.000
_cell.angle_alpha   90.00
_cell.angle_beta   90.00
_cell.angle_gamma   90.00
#
_symmetry.space_group_name_H-M   'P 1'
#
loop_
_entity.id
_entity.type
_entity.pdbx_description
1 polymer ?
#
loop_
_entity_poly.entity_id
_entity_poly.type
_entity_poly.pdbx_seq_one_letter_code
_entity_poly.pdbx_strand_id
1 'polypeptide(L)'
;ELEQALTEATLKNEVISALSQIYNAIFLINLEKDSFKEISGKGSTHRLAGKSGCASLEMNRLCDEFIVSEYKDKLRQFFDISTLQKRLKNEETIATEYLTNDNNWHTARFIVRRRNESNTITDVLYVTQIISASKRREQSWIAIAEEANKANVAKTEFISQIAHDIRTPMNAIMGFTDIVSQH
;
A
#
# COMPACT_ATOMS: atom_id res chain seq x y z
N GLU A 1 18.77 38.78 8.79
CA GLU A 1 19.13 37.70 7.81
C GLU A 1 19.59 36.42 8.51
N LEU A 2 20.54 36.46 9.47
CA LEU A 2 21.05 35.30 10.19
C LEU A 2 19.95 34.58 11.02
N GLU A 3 19.13 35.38 11.72
CA GLU A 3 18.04 34.87 12.55
C GLU A 3 16.92 34.21 11.72
N GLN A 4 16.62 34.78 10.55
CA GLN A 4 15.66 34.17 9.59
C GLN A 4 16.20 32.84 9.00
N ALA A 5 17.48 32.84 8.64
CA ALA A 5 18.10 31.59 8.12
C ALA A 5 18.16 30.49 9.19
N LEU A 6 18.41 30.85 10.46
CA LEU A 6 18.39 29.88 11.57
C LEU A 6 16.99 29.35 11.84
N THR A 7 15.97 30.20 11.81
CA THR A 7 14.56 29.80 12.00
C THR A 7 14.11 28.87 10.87
N GLU A 8 14.46 29.17 9.61
CA GLU A 8 14.14 28.33 8.46
C GLU A 8 14.86 26.98 8.53
N ALA A 9 16.12 26.95 8.93
CA ALA A 9 16.87 25.71 9.12
C ALA A 9 16.28 24.83 10.24
N THR A 10 15.84 25.44 11.34
CA THR A 10 15.20 24.76 12.47
C THR A 10 13.87 24.13 12.03
N LEU A 11 13.00 24.90 11.39
CA LEU A 11 11.74 24.41 10.86
C LEU A 11 11.93 23.25 9.87
N LYS A 12 12.92 23.37 8.97
CA LYS A 12 13.26 22.31 8.02
C LYS A 12 13.68 21.01 8.73
N ASN A 13 14.47 21.12 9.79
CA ASN A 13 14.91 19.96 10.57
C ASN A 13 13.74 19.33 11.35
N GLU A 14 12.83 20.12 11.89
CA GLU A 14 11.62 19.62 12.55
C GLU A 14 10.71 18.87 11.59
N VAL A 15 10.49 19.40 10.40
CA VAL A 15 9.70 18.74 9.34
C VAL A 15 10.36 17.43 8.93
N ILE A 16 11.66 17.39 8.69
CA ILE A 16 12.39 16.16 8.35
C ILE A 16 12.29 15.15 9.50
N SER A 17 12.41 15.58 10.74
CA SER A 17 12.27 14.71 11.92
C SER A 17 10.87 14.11 12.01
N ALA A 18 9.82 14.89 11.79
CA ALA A 18 8.44 14.42 11.78
C ALA A 18 8.19 13.41 10.64
N LEU A 19 8.65 13.71 9.43
CA LEU A 19 8.56 12.78 8.29
C LEU A 19 9.31 11.47 8.54
N SER A 20 10.45 11.53 9.22
CA SER A 20 11.25 10.36 9.59
C SER A 20 10.57 9.45 10.60
N GLN A 21 9.50 9.90 11.27
CA GLN A 21 8.68 9.01 12.11
C GLN A 21 7.74 8.15 11.28
N ILE A 22 7.30 8.67 10.14
CA ILE A 22 6.34 8.01 9.23
C ILE A 22 7.06 7.13 8.21
N TYR A 23 8.14 7.64 7.62
CA TYR A 23 8.88 6.97 6.56
C TYR A 23 10.16 6.32 7.08
N ASN A 24 10.43 5.11 6.61
CA ASN A 24 11.64 4.37 6.94
C ASN A 24 12.88 4.92 6.23
N ALA A 25 12.70 5.38 5.00
CA ALA A 25 13.75 6.01 4.22
C ALA A 25 13.16 7.09 3.31
N ILE A 26 13.91 8.17 3.11
CA ILE A 26 13.59 9.28 2.23
C ILE A 26 14.85 9.61 1.44
N PHE A 27 14.81 9.42 0.11
CA PHE A 27 15.90 9.75 -0.79
C PHE A 27 15.45 10.80 -1.79
N LEU A 28 16.30 11.78 -2.03
CA LEU A 28 16.17 12.69 -3.17
C LEU A 28 16.97 12.11 -4.34
N ILE A 29 16.31 11.86 -5.45
CA ILE A 29 16.89 11.30 -6.67
C ILE A 29 16.86 12.36 -7.75
N ASN A 30 18.02 12.61 -8.37
CA ASN A 30 18.14 13.41 -9.56
C ASN A 30 18.17 12.49 -10.79
N LEU A 31 17.18 12.64 -11.67
CA LEU A 31 17.00 11.74 -12.82
C LEU A 31 18.01 12.02 -13.96
N GLU A 32 18.48 13.25 -14.10
CA GLU A 32 19.44 13.62 -15.14
C GLU A 32 20.86 13.08 -14.83
N LYS A 33 21.22 13.08 -13.54
CA LYS A 33 22.55 12.65 -13.07
C LYS A 33 22.59 11.20 -12.62
N ASP A 34 21.45 10.52 -12.63
CA ASP A 34 21.27 9.19 -12.00
C ASP A 34 21.91 9.11 -10.61
N SER A 35 21.61 10.11 -9.77
CA SER A 35 22.21 10.21 -8.46
C SER A 35 21.14 10.34 -7.38
N PHE A 36 21.46 9.85 -6.17
CA PHE A 36 20.61 10.05 -5.01
C PHE A 36 21.36 10.68 -3.85
N LYS A 37 20.60 11.33 -2.99
CA LYS A 37 21.02 11.80 -1.67
C LYS A 37 20.00 11.34 -0.64
N GLU A 38 20.49 10.67 0.40
CA GLU A 38 19.67 10.32 1.55
C GLU A 38 19.32 11.57 2.35
N ILE A 39 18.01 11.78 2.60
CA ILE A 39 17.50 12.85 3.47
C ILE A 39 17.29 12.29 4.88
N SER A 40 16.71 11.08 4.96
CA SER A 40 16.47 10.37 6.20
C SER A 40 16.38 8.88 5.93
N GLY A 41 16.86 8.06 6.87
CA GLY A 41 16.79 6.60 6.76
C GLY A 41 16.89 5.93 8.12
N LYS A 42 16.12 4.85 8.29
CA LYS A 42 16.11 3.98 9.46
C LYS A 42 16.18 2.51 9.03
N GLY A 43 16.81 1.68 9.87
CA GLY A 43 16.82 0.24 9.68
C GLY A 43 17.79 -0.26 8.60
N SER A 44 17.42 -1.38 7.95
CA SER A 44 18.26 -2.10 7.00
C SER A 44 18.56 -1.33 5.72
N THR A 45 17.58 -0.57 5.24
CA THR A 45 17.71 0.24 4.01
C THR A 45 18.80 1.31 4.15
N HIS A 46 18.90 1.92 5.32
CA HIS A 46 19.93 2.92 5.62
C HIS A 46 21.37 2.34 5.58
N ARG A 47 21.54 1.08 5.97
CA ARG A 47 22.86 0.45 5.99
C ARG A 47 23.46 0.21 4.61
N LEU A 48 22.62 0.09 3.58
CA LEU A 48 23.05 -0.19 2.21
C LEU A 48 23.18 1.05 1.36
N ALA A 49 22.22 1.97 1.45
CA ALA A 49 22.18 3.11 0.57
C ALA A 49 23.32 4.11 0.82
N GLY A 50 23.82 4.19 2.06
CA GLY A 50 24.76 5.25 2.40
C GLY A 50 24.13 6.63 2.27
N LYS A 51 24.97 7.69 2.17
CA LYS A 51 24.47 9.07 2.13
C LYS A 51 24.24 9.62 0.73
N SER A 52 24.91 9.10 -0.29
CA SER A 52 24.76 9.48 -1.70
C SER A 52 25.44 8.48 -2.62
N GLY A 53 24.98 8.38 -3.87
CA GLY A 53 25.54 7.46 -4.86
C GLY A 53 24.75 7.47 -6.18
N CYS A 54 24.96 6.46 -7.00
CA CYS A 54 24.22 6.19 -8.22
C CYS A 54 22.87 5.58 -7.88
N ALA A 55 21.79 6.21 -8.33
CA ALA A 55 20.44 5.82 -7.95
C ALA A 55 20.02 4.49 -8.59
N SER A 56 20.30 4.28 -9.89
CA SER A 56 19.99 3.02 -10.56
C SER A 56 20.71 1.83 -9.93
N LEU A 57 21.95 1.99 -9.53
CA LEU A 57 22.74 0.93 -8.91
C LEU A 57 22.14 0.54 -7.55
N GLU A 58 21.83 1.53 -6.72
CA GLU A 58 21.29 1.27 -5.38
C GLU A 58 19.86 0.71 -5.41
N MET A 59 19.01 1.15 -6.34
CA MET A 59 17.67 0.58 -6.51
C MET A 59 17.73 -0.91 -6.90
N ASN A 60 18.62 -1.27 -7.81
CA ASN A 60 18.85 -2.67 -8.18
C ASN A 60 19.37 -3.49 -6.99
N ARG A 61 20.33 -2.95 -6.26
CA ARG A 61 20.91 -3.61 -5.08
C ARG A 61 19.86 -3.84 -4.00
N LEU A 62 19.02 -2.85 -3.68
CA LEU A 62 17.91 -2.99 -2.74
C LEU A 62 16.97 -4.11 -3.18
N CYS A 63 16.67 -4.21 -4.47
CA CYS A 63 15.83 -5.27 -5.01
C CYS A 63 16.46 -6.66 -4.80
N ASP A 64 17.75 -6.80 -5.06
CA ASP A 64 18.42 -8.08 -4.99
C ASP A 64 18.62 -8.59 -3.56
N GLU A 65 18.96 -7.70 -2.62
CA GLU A 65 19.34 -8.07 -1.25
C GLU A 65 18.18 -8.15 -0.28
N PHE A 66 17.13 -7.31 -0.43
CA PHE A 66 16.09 -7.20 0.61
C PHE A 66 14.73 -7.74 0.22
N ILE A 67 14.46 -7.92 -1.07
CA ILE A 67 13.12 -8.22 -1.55
C ILE A 67 12.93 -9.73 -1.70
N VAL A 68 11.78 -10.23 -1.24
CA VAL A 68 11.37 -11.63 -1.47
C VAL A 68 11.26 -11.90 -2.97
N SER A 69 11.70 -13.07 -3.42
CA SER A 69 11.84 -13.44 -4.84
C SER A 69 10.57 -13.19 -5.66
N GLU A 70 9.40 -13.43 -5.08
CA GLU A 70 8.08 -13.24 -5.70
C GLU A 70 7.84 -11.80 -6.17
N TYR A 71 8.42 -10.80 -5.47
CA TYR A 71 8.20 -9.38 -5.76
C TYR A 71 9.32 -8.76 -6.60
N LYS A 72 10.45 -9.46 -6.82
CA LYS A 72 11.64 -8.88 -7.47
C LYS A 72 11.37 -8.36 -8.87
N ASP A 73 10.68 -9.12 -9.71
CA ASP A 73 10.44 -8.72 -11.10
C ASP A 73 9.55 -7.48 -11.19
N LYS A 74 8.51 -7.42 -10.37
CA LYS A 74 7.64 -6.25 -10.25
C LYS A 74 8.41 -5.02 -9.77
N LEU A 75 9.30 -5.21 -8.79
CA LEU A 75 10.05 -4.11 -8.22
C LEU A 75 11.20 -3.65 -9.10
N ARG A 76 11.85 -4.51 -9.87
CA ARG A 76 12.82 -4.09 -10.88
C ARG A 76 12.21 -3.14 -11.89
N GLN A 77 10.98 -3.43 -12.37
CA GLN A 77 10.25 -2.54 -13.25
C GLN A 77 9.88 -1.22 -12.53
N PHE A 78 9.49 -1.29 -11.26
CA PHE A 78 9.16 -0.10 -10.48
C PHE A 78 10.39 0.77 -10.22
N PHE A 79 11.54 0.17 -9.92
CA PHE A 79 12.81 0.84 -9.63
C PHE A 79 13.59 1.28 -10.87
N ASP A 80 13.15 0.92 -12.06
CA ASP A 80 13.78 1.38 -13.29
C ASP A 80 13.58 2.90 -13.44
N ILE A 81 14.62 3.64 -13.04
CA ILE A 81 14.68 5.10 -13.06
C ILE A 81 14.53 5.66 -14.46
N SER A 82 15.03 4.95 -15.49
CA SER A 82 14.95 5.39 -16.88
C SER A 82 13.52 5.53 -17.39
N THR A 83 12.58 4.78 -16.81
CA THR A 83 11.14 4.79 -17.16
C THR A 83 10.32 5.81 -16.38
N LEU A 84 10.86 6.44 -15.33
CA LEU A 84 10.12 7.34 -14.44
C LEU A 84 9.54 8.55 -15.17
N GLN A 85 10.27 9.13 -16.12
CA GLN A 85 9.78 10.24 -16.96
C GLN A 85 8.45 9.89 -17.64
N LYS A 86 8.35 8.67 -18.20
CA LYS A 86 7.15 8.21 -18.89
C LYS A 86 6.02 7.90 -17.90
N ARG A 87 6.33 7.21 -16.80
CA ARG A 87 5.33 6.76 -15.81
C ARG A 87 4.73 7.91 -15.01
N LEU A 88 5.52 8.96 -14.75
CA LEU A 88 5.12 10.14 -13.99
C LEU A 88 4.73 11.32 -14.90
N LYS A 89 4.54 11.10 -16.21
CA LYS A 89 4.21 12.18 -17.16
C LYS A 89 2.95 12.96 -16.76
N ASN A 90 1.90 12.22 -16.36
CA ASN A 90 0.58 12.76 -15.99
C ASN A 90 0.25 12.50 -14.51
N GLU A 91 1.18 11.95 -13.76
CA GLU A 91 1.03 11.58 -12.36
C GLU A 91 2.07 12.30 -11.50
N GLU A 92 1.68 12.75 -10.33
CA GLU A 92 2.64 13.33 -9.37
C GLU A 92 3.26 12.28 -8.45
N THR A 93 2.66 11.08 -8.40
CA THR A 93 3.14 9.99 -7.56
C THR A 93 2.78 8.63 -8.13
N ILE A 94 3.69 7.68 -8.00
CA ILE A 94 3.44 6.26 -8.23
C ILE A 94 3.88 5.47 -7.00
N ALA A 95 3.17 4.39 -6.70
CA ALA A 95 3.44 3.57 -5.53
C ALA A 95 3.34 2.08 -5.83
N THR A 96 4.03 1.29 -5.02
CA THR A 96 3.92 -0.18 -5.03
C THR A 96 4.09 -0.72 -3.62
N GLU A 97 3.54 -1.91 -3.38
CA GLU A 97 3.72 -2.64 -2.14
C GLU A 97 4.51 -3.91 -2.40
N TYR A 98 5.32 -4.31 -1.41
CA TYR A 98 6.18 -5.48 -1.49
C TYR A 98 6.51 -6.03 -0.11
N LEU A 99 6.95 -7.28 -0.11
CA LEU A 99 7.42 -7.98 1.08
C LEU A 99 8.95 -8.08 1.07
N THR A 100 9.56 -7.79 2.21
CA THR A 100 11.00 -7.92 2.41
C THR A 100 11.37 -9.26 3.05
N ASN A 101 12.63 -9.66 2.94
CA ASN A 101 13.14 -10.92 3.47
C ASN A 101 13.04 -11.05 5.01
N ASP A 102 12.90 -9.93 5.73
CA ASP A 102 12.61 -9.88 7.16
C ASP A 102 11.10 -9.92 7.49
N ASN A 103 10.27 -10.33 6.49
CA ASN A 103 8.83 -10.48 6.60
C ASN A 103 8.05 -9.19 6.94
N ASN A 104 8.57 -8.04 6.51
CA ASN A 104 7.89 -6.76 6.64
C ASN A 104 7.28 -6.33 5.31
N TRP A 105 6.00 -5.94 5.36
CA TRP A 105 5.34 -5.27 4.26
C TRP A 105 5.76 -3.80 4.19
N HIS A 106 6.20 -3.40 3.02
CA HIS A 106 6.57 -2.03 2.71
C HIS A 106 5.71 -1.45 1.59
N THR A 107 5.49 -0.16 1.62
CA THR A 107 5.11 0.63 0.46
C THR A 107 6.30 1.47 0.03
N ALA A 108 6.59 1.51 -1.27
CA ALA A 108 7.52 2.44 -1.88
C ALA A 108 6.77 3.43 -2.77
N ARG A 109 7.23 4.67 -2.79
CA ARG A 109 6.65 5.72 -3.65
C ARG A 109 7.74 6.53 -4.31
N PHE A 110 7.53 6.87 -5.58
CA PHE A 110 8.20 7.98 -6.24
C PHE A 110 7.24 9.16 -6.30
N ILE A 111 7.70 10.33 -5.87
CA ILE A 111 6.91 11.57 -5.81
C ILE A 111 7.68 12.60 -6.61
N VAL A 112 7.04 13.24 -7.59
CA VAL A 112 7.65 14.33 -8.36
C VAL A 112 7.95 15.49 -7.43
N ARG A 113 9.21 15.94 -7.40
CA ARG A 113 9.63 17.10 -6.62
C ARG A 113 9.84 18.34 -7.47
N ARG A 114 10.45 18.16 -8.64
CA ARG A 114 10.78 19.27 -9.52
C ARG A 114 10.65 18.87 -10.97
N ARG A 115 10.14 19.80 -11.77
CA ARG A 115 10.17 19.78 -13.23
C ARG A 115 10.94 21.00 -13.72
N ASN A 116 11.60 20.89 -14.85
CA ASN A 116 12.22 22.02 -15.53
C ASN A 116 11.19 22.81 -16.35
N GLU A 117 11.63 23.87 -17.02
CA GLU A 117 10.80 24.74 -17.88
C GLU A 117 10.12 23.98 -19.03
N SER A 118 10.72 22.88 -19.48
CA SER A 118 10.17 21.99 -20.51
C SER A 118 9.25 20.92 -19.96
N ASN A 119 8.80 21.03 -18.70
CA ASN A 119 7.97 20.07 -17.99
C ASN A 119 8.59 18.66 -17.83
N THR A 120 9.91 18.55 -17.97
CA THR A 120 10.67 17.30 -17.76
C THR A 120 10.98 17.17 -16.26
N ILE A 121 10.79 15.98 -15.69
CA ILE A 121 11.07 15.72 -14.28
C ILE A 121 12.59 15.69 -14.08
N THR A 122 13.10 16.56 -13.21
CA THR A 122 14.52 16.58 -12.84
C THR A 122 14.79 15.85 -11.54
N ASP A 123 13.91 16.00 -10.58
CA ASP A 123 14.06 15.42 -9.24
C ASP A 123 12.80 14.73 -8.76
N VAL A 124 12.97 13.57 -8.16
CA VAL A 124 11.91 12.84 -7.46
C VAL A 124 12.33 12.53 -6.03
N LEU A 125 11.35 12.40 -5.14
CA LEU A 125 11.54 11.79 -3.83
C LEU A 125 11.19 10.32 -3.94
N TYR A 126 12.07 9.46 -3.46
CA TYR A 126 11.78 8.06 -3.19
C TYR A 126 11.58 7.91 -1.69
N VAL A 127 10.44 7.38 -1.29
CA VAL A 127 10.09 7.18 0.13
C VAL A 127 9.61 5.75 0.36
N THR A 128 9.95 5.19 1.52
CA THR A 128 9.48 3.87 1.94
C THR A 128 8.84 3.94 3.32
N GLN A 129 7.81 3.13 3.52
CA GLN A 129 7.10 3.02 4.79
C GLN A 129 6.78 1.55 5.09
N ILE A 130 6.96 1.11 6.34
CA ILE A 130 6.49 -0.20 6.81
C ILE A 130 4.98 -0.14 7.01
N ILE A 131 4.26 -1.06 6.37
CA ILE A 131 2.79 -1.16 6.42
C ILE A 131 2.30 -2.50 6.99
N SER A 132 3.17 -3.30 7.61
CA SER A 132 2.84 -4.62 8.16
C SER A 132 1.66 -4.60 9.13
N ALA A 133 1.57 -3.57 9.98
CA ALA A 133 0.45 -3.42 10.90
C ALA A 133 -0.88 -3.13 10.18
N SER A 134 -0.85 -2.33 9.13
CA SER A 134 -2.02 -2.04 8.29
C SER A 134 -2.46 -3.27 7.51
N LYS A 135 -1.52 -4.01 6.94
CA LYS A 135 -1.81 -5.27 6.24
C LYS A 135 -2.43 -6.33 7.16
N ARG A 136 -1.91 -6.50 8.37
CA ARG A 136 -2.53 -7.41 9.35
C ARG A 136 -3.95 -7.01 9.70
N ARG A 137 -4.22 -5.71 9.90
CA ARG A 137 -5.58 -5.22 10.15
C ARG A 137 -6.50 -5.48 8.97
N GLU A 138 -6.06 -5.17 7.76
CA GLU A 138 -6.82 -5.41 6.53
C GLU A 138 -7.21 -6.90 6.40
N GLN A 139 -6.26 -7.81 6.56
CA GLN A 139 -6.49 -9.25 6.54
C GLN A 139 -7.48 -9.71 7.63
N SER A 140 -7.37 -9.15 8.84
CA SER A 140 -8.30 -9.43 9.94
C SER A 140 -9.72 -8.98 9.61
N TRP A 141 -9.90 -7.79 9.02
CA TRP A 141 -11.20 -7.30 8.59
C TRP A 141 -11.82 -8.15 7.49
N ILE A 142 -11.02 -8.60 6.51
CA ILE A 142 -11.48 -9.50 5.45
C ILE A 142 -11.98 -10.83 6.05
N ALA A 143 -11.21 -11.43 6.96
CA ALA A 143 -11.59 -12.68 7.62
C ALA A 143 -12.90 -12.54 8.42
N ILE A 144 -13.07 -11.44 9.17
CA ILE A 144 -14.32 -11.16 9.91
C ILE A 144 -15.51 -10.98 8.96
N ALA A 145 -15.32 -10.27 7.86
CA ALA A 145 -16.38 -10.06 6.85
C ALA A 145 -16.80 -11.38 6.17
N GLU A 146 -15.84 -12.25 5.86
CA GLU A 146 -16.13 -13.58 5.30
C GLU A 146 -16.89 -14.47 6.27
N GLU A 147 -16.51 -14.47 7.55
CA GLU A 147 -17.22 -15.24 8.58
C GLU A 147 -18.65 -14.73 8.78
N ALA A 148 -18.84 -13.40 8.85
CA ALA A 148 -20.17 -12.79 8.95
C ALA A 148 -21.05 -13.13 7.74
N ASN A 149 -20.47 -13.14 6.52
CA ASN A 149 -21.20 -13.50 5.32
C ASN A 149 -21.62 -14.98 5.32
N LYS A 150 -20.75 -15.89 5.73
CA LYS A 150 -21.08 -17.33 5.89
C LYS A 150 -22.23 -17.52 6.89
N ALA A 151 -22.19 -16.81 8.02
CA ALA A 151 -23.27 -16.87 9.02
C ALA A 151 -24.60 -16.36 8.47
N ASN A 152 -24.61 -15.27 7.69
CA ASN A 152 -25.81 -14.74 7.06
C ASN A 152 -26.41 -15.69 6.01
N VAL A 153 -25.58 -16.33 5.20
CA VAL A 153 -26.03 -17.35 4.23
C VAL A 153 -26.70 -18.51 4.96
N ALA A 154 -26.04 -19.08 5.97
CA ALA A 154 -26.59 -20.18 6.77
C ALA A 154 -27.92 -19.80 7.43
N LYS A 155 -28.04 -18.58 7.98
CA LYS A 155 -29.28 -18.07 8.53
C LYS A 155 -30.40 -17.99 7.50
N THR A 156 -30.10 -17.52 6.30
CA THR A 156 -31.07 -17.40 5.21
C THR A 156 -31.57 -18.77 4.74
N GLU A 157 -30.67 -19.73 4.59
CA GLU A 157 -31.00 -21.11 4.27
C GLU A 157 -31.88 -21.76 5.33
N PHE A 158 -31.54 -21.57 6.62
CA PHE A 158 -32.34 -22.09 7.74
C PHE A 158 -33.75 -21.50 7.76
N ILE A 159 -33.89 -20.18 7.58
CA ILE A 159 -35.22 -19.54 7.51
C ILE A 159 -36.03 -20.06 6.32
N SER A 160 -35.39 -20.26 5.16
CA SER A 160 -36.04 -20.81 3.96
C SER A 160 -36.57 -22.23 4.21
N GLN A 161 -35.74 -23.04 4.88
CA GLN A 161 -36.11 -24.43 5.23
C GLN A 161 -37.28 -24.47 6.21
N ILE A 162 -37.26 -23.66 7.29
CA ILE A 162 -38.38 -23.54 8.22
C ILE A 162 -39.65 -23.07 7.52
N ALA A 163 -39.57 -22.08 6.65
CA ALA A 163 -40.72 -21.58 5.89
C ALA A 163 -41.33 -22.70 5.00
N HIS A 164 -40.52 -23.53 4.37
CA HIS A 164 -40.97 -24.69 3.62
C HIS A 164 -41.64 -25.74 4.52
N ASP A 165 -41.03 -26.06 5.65
CA ASP A 165 -41.52 -27.10 6.59
C ASP A 165 -42.82 -26.68 7.30
N ILE A 166 -43.03 -25.37 7.48
CA ILE A 166 -44.33 -24.83 8.00
C ILE A 166 -45.38 -24.79 6.90
N ARG A 167 -45.01 -24.47 5.65
CA ARG A 167 -46.00 -24.38 4.54
C ARG A 167 -46.67 -25.70 4.25
N THR A 168 -45.93 -26.82 4.31
CA THR A 168 -46.46 -28.17 4.03
C THR A 168 -47.62 -28.57 4.92
N PRO A 169 -47.53 -28.54 6.27
CA PRO A 169 -48.65 -28.89 7.12
C PRO A 169 -49.80 -27.84 7.08
N MET A 170 -49.46 -26.55 6.90
CA MET A 170 -50.49 -25.52 6.74
C MET A 170 -51.34 -25.72 5.51
N ASN A 171 -50.74 -26.07 4.35
CA ASN A 171 -51.49 -26.38 3.14
C ASN A 171 -52.36 -27.62 3.31
N ALA A 172 -51.91 -28.63 4.07
CA ALA A 172 -52.71 -29.81 4.40
C ALA A 172 -53.93 -29.45 5.25
N ILE A 173 -53.74 -28.60 6.28
CA ILE A 173 -54.84 -28.12 7.15
C ILE A 173 -55.85 -27.31 6.34
N MET A 174 -55.42 -26.37 5.50
CA MET A 174 -56.28 -25.57 4.63
C MET A 174 -57.09 -26.44 3.67
N GLY A 175 -56.44 -27.42 3.06
CA GLY A 175 -57.12 -28.39 2.19
C GLY A 175 -58.19 -29.21 2.93
N PHE A 176 -57.96 -29.61 4.16
CA PHE A 176 -58.94 -30.27 4.99
C PHE A 176 -60.14 -29.36 5.38
N THR A 177 -59.85 -28.09 5.74
CA THR A 177 -60.91 -27.13 6.07
C THR A 177 -61.79 -26.79 4.86
N ASP A 178 -61.22 -26.73 3.64
CA ASP A 178 -62.00 -26.50 2.42
C ASP A 178 -62.92 -27.68 2.11
N ILE A 179 -62.49 -28.92 2.37
CA ILE A 179 -63.33 -30.12 2.18
C ILE A 179 -64.46 -30.15 3.20
N VAL A 180 -64.20 -29.83 4.46
CA VAL A 180 -65.25 -29.85 5.52
C VAL A 180 -66.26 -28.69 5.37
N SER A 181 -65.91 -27.56 4.76
CA SER A 181 -66.81 -26.44 4.53
C SER A 181 -67.73 -26.57 3.29
N GLN A 182 -67.49 -27.58 2.46
CA GLN A 182 -68.31 -27.89 1.27
C GLN A 182 -69.41 -28.98 1.52
N HIS A 183 -69.51 -29.45 2.72
CA HIS A 183 -70.52 -30.43 3.16
C HIS A 183 -71.39 -29.80 4.25
#